data_8c2ba01e02a6b4ea6d2830b5d5c2cb04
#
_entry.id   8c2ba01e02a6b4ea6d2830b5d5c2cb04
#
_cell.length_a   1.000
_cell.length_b   1.000
_cell.length_c   1.000
_cell.angle_alpha   90.00
_cell.angle_beta   90.00
_cell.angle_gamma   90.00
#
_symmetry.space_group_name_H-M   'P 1'
#
loop_
_entity.id
_entity.type
_entity.pdbx_description
1 polymer ?
#
loop_
_entity_poly.entity_id
_entity_poly.type
_entity_poly.pdbx_seq_one_letter_code
_entity_poly.pdbx_strand_id
1 'polypeptide(L)'
;QQTVQFNIDNAEEYIEKSVLNSIDPYNVYNARADLYVTTDYKILPGMDYQNPDYTSSILSAYTSLLTNHEAISAIAEQFNMEERYMRELVGVWGDSSTRLLSISINAASEEDADAILDAVIARMNGLYDTIESTVGHHSITLLSRTSSITVSTDLRDQQQNTRDNLTSLQNQMTDLQAQHDLLEQNIQKADQ
;
A
#
# COMPACT_ATOMS: atom_id res chain seq x y z
N GLN A 1 26.71 17.60 -2.81
CA GLN A 1 26.98 16.59 -1.76
C GLN A 1 25.80 16.44 -0.79
N GLN A 2 25.30 17.52 -0.18
CA GLN A 2 24.19 17.45 0.80
C GLN A 2 22.93 16.77 0.24
N THR A 3 22.53 17.08 -1.00
CA THR A 3 21.36 16.46 -1.64
C THR A 3 21.56 14.96 -1.88
N VAL A 4 22.77 14.56 -2.33
CA VAL A 4 23.08 13.14 -2.55
C VAL A 4 23.11 12.39 -1.22
N GLN A 5 23.70 12.97 -0.16
CA GLN A 5 23.72 12.37 1.17
C GLN A 5 22.30 12.20 1.72
N PHE A 6 21.45 13.21 1.58
CA PHE A 6 20.03 13.10 1.98
C PHE A 6 19.28 11.97 1.25
N ASN A 7 19.54 11.81 -0.05
CA ASN A 7 18.95 10.72 -0.83
C ASN A 7 19.48 9.35 -0.42
N ILE A 8 20.76 9.24 -0.05
CA ILE A 8 21.37 8.03 0.50
C ILE A 8 20.69 7.67 1.82
N ASP A 9 20.59 8.62 2.74
CA ASP A 9 20.00 8.41 4.06
C ASP A 9 18.53 7.92 3.94
N ASN A 10 17.75 8.52 3.04
CA ASN A 10 16.39 8.09 2.77
C ASN A 10 16.31 6.68 2.17
N ALA A 11 17.22 6.34 1.25
CA ALA A 11 17.24 5.01 0.63
C ALA A 11 17.64 3.94 1.65
N GLU A 12 18.62 4.22 2.50
CA GLU A 12 19.05 3.32 3.58
C GLU A 12 17.93 3.12 4.62
N GLU A 13 17.26 4.21 5.03
CA GLU A 13 16.12 4.14 5.93
C GLU A 13 14.96 3.30 5.36
N TYR A 14 14.65 3.46 4.08
CA TYR A 14 13.64 2.65 3.41
C TYR A 14 14.03 1.16 3.41
N ILE A 15 15.26 0.83 3.05
CA ILE A 15 15.74 -0.55 3.02
C ILE A 15 15.67 -1.18 4.42
N GLU A 16 16.00 -0.43 5.47
CA GLU A 16 15.97 -0.92 6.84
C GLU A 16 14.55 -1.10 7.39
N LYS A 17 13.65 -0.18 7.09
CA LYS A 17 12.34 -0.11 7.74
C LYS A 17 11.17 -0.66 6.93
N SER A 18 11.28 -0.71 5.59
CA SER A 18 10.19 -1.23 4.75
C SER A 18 10.03 -2.73 4.93
N VAL A 19 8.86 -3.13 5.43
CA VAL A 19 8.49 -4.54 5.52
C VAL A 19 8.43 -5.16 4.13
N LEU A 20 7.83 -4.49 3.14
CA LEU A 20 7.74 -4.97 1.76
C LEU A 20 9.13 -5.26 1.18
N ASN A 21 10.12 -4.40 1.46
CA ASN A 21 11.49 -4.59 0.99
C ASN A 21 12.21 -5.77 1.69
N SER A 22 11.73 -6.22 2.84
CA SER A 22 12.29 -7.33 3.61
C SER A 22 11.61 -8.68 3.34
N ILE A 23 10.47 -8.70 2.66
CA ILE A 23 9.75 -9.93 2.34
C ILE A 23 10.57 -10.75 1.33
N ASP A 24 10.66 -12.07 1.57
CA ASP A 24 11.21 -13.00 0.58
C ASP A 24 10.26 -13.05 -0.64
N PRO A 25 10.71 -12.60 -1.82
CA PRO A 25 9.86 -12.57 -3.01
C PRO A 25 9.42 -13.95 -3.51
N TYR A 26 10.05 -15.01 -3.04
CA TYR A 26 9.66 -16.39 -3.35
C TYR A 26 8.67 -16.97 -2.34
N ASN A 27 8.44 -16.29 -1.22
CA ASN A 27 7.53 -16.68 -0.15
C ASN A 27 6.76 -15.46 0.37
N VAL A 28 5.96 -14.84 -0.49
CA VAL A 28 5.10 -13.74 -0.09
C VAL A 28 3.81 -14.29 0.49
N TYR A 29 3.56 -14.03 1.77
CA TYR A 29 2.32 -14.41 2.45
C TYR A 29 1.24 -13.41 2.10
N ASN A 30 0.16 -13.90 1.52
CA ASN A 30 -0.99 -13.10 1.11
C ASN A 30 -2.25 -13.54 1.85
N ALA A 31 -2.93 -12.60 2.48
CA ALA A 31 -4.27 -12.79 3.01
C ALA A 31 -5.23 -11.91 2.20
N ARG A 32 -6.32 -12.50 1.71
CA ARG A 32 -7.29 -11.81 0.88
C ARG A 32 -8.71 -12.07 1.37
N ALA A 33 -9.53 -11.04 1.34
CA ALA A 33 -10.96 -11.13 1.54
C ALA A 33 -11.70 -10.50 0.37
N ASP A 34 -12.74 -11.17 -0.11
CA ASP A 34 -13.68 -10.66 -1.10
C ASP A 34 -15.05 -10.52 -0.43
N LEU A 35 -15.61 -9.31 -0.48
CA LEU A 35 -16.87 -8.96 0.16
C LEU A 35 -17.87 -8.51 -0.90
N TYR A 36 -19.08 -9.02 -0.81
CA TYR A 36 -20.16 -8.71 -1.74
C TYR A 36 -21.03 -7.57 -1.21
N VAL A 37 -21.22 -6.56 -2.04
CA VAL A 37 -22.10 -5.43 -1.74
C VAL A 37 -23.46 -5.66 -2.38
N THR A 38 -24.52 -5.63 -1.57
CA THR A 38 -25.91 -5.69 -2.01
C THR A 38 -26.55 -4.33 -1.77
N THR A 39 -27.32 -3.84 -2.75
CA THR A 39 -28.07 -2.58 -2.67
C THR A 39 -29.54 -2.84 -2.97
N ASP A 40 -30.37 -1.80 -2.84
CA ASP A 40 -31.80 -1.87 -3.20
C ASP A 40 -32.03 -1.84 -4.71
N TYR A 41 -30.98 -1.75 -5.51
CA TYR A 41 -31.09 -1.74 -6.97
C TYR A 41 -31.71 -3.04 -7.46
N LYS A 42 -32.77 -2.89 -8.28
CA LYS A 42 -33.47 -3.99 -8.95
C LYS A 42 -33.75 -3.60 -10.38
N ILE A 43 -33.51 -4.53 -11.28
CA ILE A 43 -34.00 -4.40 -12.67
C ILE A 43 -35.50 -4.74 -12.64
N LEU A 44 -36.32 -3.76 -13.00
CA LEU A 44 -37.77 -3.88 -13.05
C LEU A 44 -38.21 -3.93 -14.53
N PRO A 45 -38.39 -5.12 -15.14
CA PRO A 45 -38.79 -5.23 -16.54
C PRO A 45 -40.15 -4.57 -16.78
N GLY A 46 -40.23 -3.76 -17.86
CA GLY A 46 -41.48 -3.10 -18.24
C GLY A 46 -41.86 -1.86 -17.44
N MET A 47 -40.97 -1.37 -16.59
CA MET A 47 -41.15 -0.11 -15.86
C MET A 47 -40.37 1.02 -16.52
N ASP A 48 -40.99 2.20 -16.63
CA ASP A 48 -40.34 3.41 -17.17
C ASP A 48 -39.31 4.00 -16.20
N TYR A 49 -39.30 3.56 -14.95
CA TYR A 49 -38.43 4.05 -13.90
C TYR A 49 -37.62 2.90 -13.29
N GLN A 50 -36.30 3.11 -13.15
CA GLN A 50 -35.37 2.22 -12.49
C GLN A 50 -34.82 2.90 -11.22
N ASN A 51 -34.68 2.14 -10.14
CA ASN A 51 -33.94 2.63 -8.98
C ASN A 51 -32.49 2.93 -9.38
N PRO A 52 -31.89 4.02 -8.84
CA PRO A 52 -30.47 4.29 -9.07
C PRO A 52 -29.62 3.18 -8.45
N ASP A 53 -28.57 2.78 -9.16
CA ASP A 53 -27.58 1.83 -8.67
C ASP A 53 -26.41 2.57 -8.01
N TYR A 54 -26.36 2.55 -6.69
CA TYR A 54 -25.29 3.17 -5.89
C TYR A 54 -24.11 2.25 -5.62
N THR A 55 -24.06 1.05 -6.18
CA THR A 55 -23.00 0.07 -5.90
C THR A 55 -21.60 0.65 -6.17
N SER A 56 -21.41 1.32 -7.29
CA SER A 56 -20.12 1.94 -7.62
C SER A 56 -19.71 3.01 -6.60
N SER A 57 -20.64 3.85 -6.17
CA SER A 57 -20.39 4.89 -5.16
C SER A 57 -20.09 4.31 -3.79
N ILE A 58 -20.77 3.23 -3.39
CA ILE A 58 -20.53 2.51 -2.14
C ILE A 58 -19.13 1.87 -2.16
N LEU A 59 -18.78 1.17 -3.22
CA LEU A 59 -17.45 0.56 -3.38
C LEU A 59 -16.34 1.62 -3.35
N SER A 60 -16.54 2.75 -4.02
CA SER A 60 -15.59 3.87 -4.02
C SER A 60 -15.45 4.49 -2.63
N ALA A 61 -16.54 4.62 -1.87
CA ALA A 61 -16.50 5.13 -0.51
C ALA A 61 -15.69 4.22 0.42
N TYR A 62 -15.92 2.91 0.40
CA TYR A 62 -15.12 1.95 1.18
C TYR A 62 -13.64 1.99 0.77
N THR A 63 -13.36 1.96 -0.53
CA THR A 63 -11.98 1.99 -1.03
C THR A 63 -11.25 3.25 -0.56
N SER A 64 -11.86 4.42 -0.68
CA SER A 64 -11.26 5.69 -0.27
C SER A 64 -11.08 5.79 1.24
N LEU A 65 -12.08 5.40 2.02
CA LEU A 65 -12.06 5.52 3.49
C LEU A 65 -11.20 4.43 4.16
N LEU A 66 -10.92 3.32 3.49
CA LEU A 66 -10.01 2.28 3.98
C LEU A 66 -8.55 2.53 3.60
N THR A 67 -8.28 3.37 2.61
CA THR A 67 -6.93 3.64 2.11
C THR A 67 -6.46 5.07 2.32
N ASN A 68 -7.27 5.92 2.92
CA ASN A 68 -6.86 7.28 3.26
C ASN A 68 -5.80 7.30 4.37
N HIS A 69 -5.19 8.45 4.57
CA HIS A 69 -4.14 8.64 5.59
C HIS A 69 -4.61 8.22 6.99
N GLU A 70 -5.80 8.61 7.39
CA GLU A 70 -6.35 8.28 8.71
C GLU A 70 -6.49 6.77 8.92
N ALA A 71 -7.02 6.05 7.92
CA ALA A 71 -7.21 4.62 7.99
C ALA A 71 -5.87 3.86 8.07
N ILE A 72 -4.97 4.15 7.17
CA ILE A 72 -3.67 3.45 7.12
C ILE A 72 -2.82 3.80 8.34
N SER A 73 -2.82 5.05 8.80
CA SER A 73 -2.12 5.44 10.02
C SER A 73 -2.64 4.70 11.26
N ALA A 74 -3.96 4.57 11.40
CA ALA A 74 -4.56 3.87 12.53
C ALA A 74 -4.25 2.36 12.51
N ILE A 75 -4.21 1.74 11.34
CA ILE A 75 -3.79 0.34 11.20
C ILE A 75 -2.30 0.20 11.50
N ALA A 76 -1.46 1.07 10.94
CA ALA A 76 -0.02 1.05 11.14
C ALA A 76 0.36 1.17 12.63
N GLU A 77 -0.32 2.01 13.38
CA GLU A 77 -0.11 2.20 14.81
C GLU A 77 -0.34 0.90 15.60
N GLN A 78 -1.35 0.09 15.22
CA GLN A 78 -1.61 -1.20 15.86
C GLN A 78 -0.46 -2.21 15.69
N PHE A 79 0.33 -2.06 14.63
CA PHE A 79 1.45 -2.95 14.30
C PHE A 79 2.81 -2.30 14.56
N ASN A 80 2.83 -1.17 15.25
CA ASN A 80 4.05 -0.40 15.54
C ASN A 80 4.88 -0.13 14.27
N MET A 81 4.21 0.29 13.22
CA MET A 81 4.77 0.54 11.90
C MET A 81 4.41 1.97 11.44
N GLU A 82 5.28 2.58 10.64
CA GLU A 82 4.96 3.86 10.01
C GLU A 82 3.92 3.68 8.89
N GLU A 83 3.06 4.68 8.70
CA GLU A 83 1.99 4.66 7.71
C GLU A 83 2.48 4.33 6.30
N ARG A 84 3.59 4.92 5.87
CA ARG A 84 4.16 4.71 4.53
C ARG A 84 4.54 3.24 4.26
N TYR A 85 4.98 2.50 5.27
CA TYR A 85 5.34 1.08 5.12
C TYR A 85 4.13 0.17 5.20
N MET A 86 3.13 0.51 6.02
CA MET A 86 1.86 -0.20 6.06
C MET A 86 1.12 -0.06 4.73
N ARG A 87 1.15 1.13 4.12
CA ARG A 87 0.51 1.41 2.83
C ARG A 87 1.00 0.50 1.71
N GLU A 88 2.26 0.09 1.73
CA GLU A 88 2.83 -0.84 0.76
C GLU A 88 2.27 -2.26 0.89
N LEU A 89 1.74 -2.63 2.06
CA LEU A 89 1.23 -3.97 2.35
C LEU A 89 -0.26 -4.14 2.10
N VAL A 90 -1.02 -3.04 2.05
CA VAL A 90 -2.48 -3.04 2.00
C VAL A 90 -2.97 -2.64 0.62
N GLY A 91 -3.76 -3.51 -0.01
CA GLY A 91 -4.48 -3.22 -1.24
C GLY A 91 -5.99 -3.33 -1.01
N VAL A 92 -6.74 -2.33 -1.45
CA VAL A 92 -8.20 -2.33 -1.43
C VAL A 92 -8.71 -1.83 -2.77
N TRP A 93 -9.61 -2.56 -3.39
CA TRP A 93 -10.24 -2.16 -4.65
C TRP A 93 -11.66 -2.66 -4.76
N GLY A 94 -12.47 -1.94 -5.52
CA GLY A 94 -13.85 -2.31 -5.83
C GLY A 94 -14.03 -2.62 -7.31
N ASP A 95 -14.87 -3.59 -7.61
CA ASP A 95 -15.34 -3.91 -8.95
C ASP A 95 -16.86 -3.87 -8.99
N SER A 96 -17.43 -2.84 -9.62
CA SER A 96 -18.87 -2.64 -9.71
C SER A 96 -19.56 -3.70 -10.57
N SER A 97 -18.86 -4.30 -11.54
CA SER A 97 -19.41 -5.36 -12.39
C SER A 97 -19.68 -6.66 -11.63
N THR A 98 -18.81 -6.99 -10.68
CA THR A 98 -18.94 -8.15 -9.80
C THR A 98 -19.55 -7.81 -8.44
N ARG A 99 -19.71 -6.52 -8.12
CA ARG A 99 -20.17 -5.99 -6.82
C ARG A 99 -19.27 -6.39 -5.65
N LEU A 100 -17.99 -6.60 -5.93
CA LEU A 100 -17.02 -7.04 -4.93
C LEU A 100 -16.16 -5.88 -4.45
N LEU A 101 -15.97 -5.84 -3.13
CA LEU A 101 -14.89 -5.13 -2.47
C LEU A 101 -13.82 -6.16 -2.12
N SER A 102 -12.61 -5.98 -2.62
CA SER A 102 -11.49 -6.89 -2.38
C SER A 102 -10.43 -6.21 -1.53
N ILE A 103 -9.96 -6.92 -0.52
CA ILE A 103 -8.88 -6.50 0.37
C ILE A 103 -7.78 -7.55 0.26
N SER A 104 -6.55 -7.12 -0.01
CA SER A 104 -5.39 -8.00 -0.12
C SER A 104 -4.24 -7.46 0.71
N ILE A 105 -3.66 -8.31 1.54
CA ILE A 105 -2.54 -7.99 2.40
C ILE A 105 -1.36 -8.86 2.03
N ASN A 106 -0.20 -8.25 1.80
CA ASN A 106 1.07 -8.96 1.67
C ASN A 106 1.90 -8.73 2.93
N ALA A 107 2.48 -9.80 3.45
CA ALA A 107 3.30 -9.72 4.65
C ALA A 107 4.42 -10.75 4.65
N ALA A 108 5.31 -10.67 5.64
CA ALA A 108 6.44 -11.59 5.81
C ALA A 108 6.05 -12.92 6.48
N SER A 109 4.86 -12.99 7.07
CA SER A 109 4.31 -14.19 7.70
C SER A 109 2.80 -14.28 7.50
N GLU A 110 2.26 -15.49 7.62
CA GLU A 110 0.81 -15.73 7.56
C GLU A 110 0.09 -15.03 8.70
N GLU A 111 0.65 -15.09 9.90
CA GLU A 111 0.09 -14.45 11.10
C GLU A 111 -0.05 -12.93 10.92
N ASP A 112 0.99 -12.27 10.41
CA ASP A 112 0.95 -10.83 10.15
C ASP A 112 -0.04 -10.48 9.05
N ALA A 113 -0.07 -11.24 7.96
CA ALA A 113 -1.02 -11.02 6.87
C ALA A 113 -2.47 -11.12 7.35
N ASP A 114 -2.80 -12.15 8.12
CA ASP A 114 -4.13 -12.35 8.67
C ASP A 114 -4.50 -11.29 9.71
N ALA A 115 -3.57 -10.89 10.57
CA ALA A 115 -3.81 -9.86 11.58
C ALA A 115 -4.06 -8.48 10.94
N ILE A 116 -3.31 -8.12 9.92
CA ILE A 116 -3.53 -6.86 9.19
C ILE A 116 -4.87 -6.91 8.45
N LEU A 117 -5.21 -8.02 7.81
CA LEU A 117 -6.51 -8.18 7.15
C LEU A 117 -7.66 -8.03 8.16
N ASP A 118 -7.55 -8.63 9.34
CA ASP A 118 -8.55 -8.48 10.41
C ASP A 118 -8.72 -7.00 10.83
N ALA A 119 -7.61 -6.26 10.93
CA ALA A 119 -7.65 -4.84 11.27
C ALA A 119 -8.36 -4.00 10.19
N VAL A 120 -8.12 -4.29 8.91
CA VAL A 120 -8.80 -3.62 7.79
C VAL A 120 -10.30 -3.94 7.78
N ILE A 121 -10.68 -5.20 7.98
CA ILE A 121 -12.08 -5.63 8.05
C ILE A 121 -12.79 -4.98 9.24
N ALA A 122 -12.15 -4.91 10.41
CA ALA A 122 -12.71 -4.25 11.58
C ALA A 122 -12.96 -2.76 11.32
N ARG A 123 -12.05 -2.08 10.65
CA ARG A 123 -12.25 -0.68 10.25
C ARG A 123 -13.36 -0.54 9.22
N MET A 124 -13.47 -1.43 8.26
CA MET A 124 -14.57 -1.47 7.28
C MET A 124 -15.93 -1.59 8.01
N ASN A 125 -16.03 -2.46 8.97
CA ASN A 125 -17.26 -2.61 9.77
C ASN A 125 -17.60 -1.32 10.54
N GLY A 126 -16.60 -0.60 11.02
CA GLY A 126 -16.78 0.70 11.68
C GLY A 126 -17.22 1.83 10.74
N LEU A 127 -17.02 1.69 9.44
CA LEU A 127 -17.45 2.67 8.43
C LEU A 127 -18.87 2.45 7.91
N TYR A 128 -19.48 1.31 8.22
CA TYR A 128 -20.76 0.91 7.66
C TYR A 128 -21.86 1.97 7.87
N ASP A 129 -22.08 2.42 9.08
CA ASP A 129 -23.13 3.38 9.40
C ASP A 129 -22.93 4.72 8.71
N THR A 130 -21.69 5.16 8.58
CA THR A 130 -21.35 6.41 7.87
C THR A 130 -21.67 6.29 6.39
N ILE A 131 -21.28 5.20 5.75
CA ILE A 131 -21.52 4.97 4.31
C ILE A 131 -23.00 4.74 4.05
N GLU A 132 -23.68 3.99 4.93
CA GLU A 132 -25.13 3.78 4.86
C GLU A 132 -25.91 5.10 4.85
N SER A 133 -25.53 6.02 5.73
CA SER A 133 -26.23 7.31 5.88
C SER A 133 -25.84 8.35 4.84
N THR A 134 -24.61 8.31 4.30
CA THR A 134 -24.09 9.35 3.41
C THR A 134 -24.15 8.98 1.94
N VAL A 135 -24.05 7.71 1.60
CA VAL A 135 -24.03 7.25 0.19
C VAL A 135 -25.32 6.53 -0.16
N GLY A 136 -25.69 5.48 0.58
CA GLY A 136 -26.91 4.75 0.29
C GLY A 136 -27.04 3.45 1.07
N HIS A 137 -28.29 2.98 1.14
CA HIS A 137 -28.63 1.73 1.79
C HIS A 137 -27.96 0.55 1.10
N HIS A 138 -27.28 -0.29 1.88
CA HIS A 138 -26.56 -1.46 1.38
C HIS A 138 -26.35 -2.50 2.48
N SER A 139 -25.92 -3.66 2.06
CA SER A 139 -25.32 -4.66 2.95
C SER A 139 -23.99 -5.11 2.36
N ILE A 140 -23.09 -5.59 3.22
CA ILE A 140 -21.80 -6.12 2.83
C ILE A 140 -21.58 -7.48 3.48
N THR A 141 -21.24 -8.47 2.68
CA THR A 141 -21.14 -9.88 3.11
C THR A 141 -19.79 -10.46 2.70
N LEU A 142 -19.07 -11.06 3.63
CA LEU A 142 -17.85 -11.79 3.34
C LEU A 142 -18.19 -13.04 2.51
N LEU A 143 -17.71 -13.10 1.26
CA LEU A 143 -17.88 -14.25 0.38
C LEU A 143 -16.74 -15.24 0.49
N SER A 144 -15.49 -14.75 0.52
CA SER A 144 -14.33 -15.60 0.64
C SER A 144 -13.24 -14.92 1.44
N ARG A 145 -12.48 -15.74 2.16
CA ARG A 145 -11.24 -15.35 2.81
C ARG A 145 -10.21 -16.46 2.54
N THR A 146 -9.09 -16.06 1.97
CA THR A 146 -8.03 -16.99 1.56
C THR A 146 -6.69 -16.54 2.10
N SER A 147 -5.84 -17.50 2.44
CA SER A 147 -4.43 -17.28 2.74
C SER A 147 -3.61 -18.12 1.77
N SER A 148 -2.58 -17.54 1.19
CA SER A 148 -1.72 -18.20 0.22
C SER A 148 -0.28 -17.73 0.34
N ILE A 149 0.65 -18.55 -0.15
CA ILE A 149 2.05 -18.18 -0.35
C ILE A 149 2.26 -18.07 -1.86
N THR A 150 2.77 -16.92 -2.29
CA THR A 150 2.97 -16.62 -3.70
C THR A 150 4.42 -16.24 -3.99
N VAL A 151 4.83 -16.44 -5.25
CA VAL A 151 6.08 -15.90 -5.78
C VAL A 151 5.77 -14.59 -6.48
N SER A 152 6.52 -13.54 -6.16
CA SER A 152 6.40 -12.23 -6.80
C SER A 152 7.71 -11.81 -7.45
N THR A 153 7.80 -11.98 -8.76
CA THR A 153 8.93 -11.49 -9.55
C THR A 153 8.99 -9.96 -9.56
N ASP A 154 7.85 -9.30 -9.53
CA ASP A 154 7.78 -7.84 -9.47
C ASP A 154 8.37 -7.30 -8.17
N LEU A 155 8.07 -7.94 -7.03
CA LEU A 155 8.66 -7.59 -5.75
C LEU A 155 10.18 -7.80 -5.76
N ARG A 156 10.66 -8.92 -6.30
CA ARG A 156 12.10 -9.19 -6.46
C ARG A 156 12.78 -8.09 -7.25
N ASP A 157 12.19 -7.71 -8.38
CA ASP A 157 12.75 -6.69 -9.26
C ASP A 157 12.71 -5.30 -8.60
N GLN A 158 11.64 -4.99 -7.87
CA GLN A 158 11.55 -3.75 -7.08
C GLN A 158 12.62 -3.68 -5.99
N GLN A 159 12.84 -4.77 -5.25
CA GLN A 159 13.89 -4.84 -4.23
C GLN A 159 15.29 -4.70 -4.86
N GLN A 160 15.52 -5.31 -6.01
CA GLN A 160 16.79 -5.16 -6.73
C GLN A 160 16.99 -3.71 -7.20
N ASN A 161 15.97 -3.08 -7.78
CA ASN A 161 16.04 -1.68 -8.21
C ASN A 161 16.31 -0.74 -7.03
N THR A 162 15.76 -1.02 -5.86
CA THR A 162 16.02 -0.23 -4.65
C THR A 162 17.49 -0.33 -4.23
N ARG A 163 18.08 -1.52 -4.25
CA ARG A 163 19.50 -1.73 -3.96
C ARG A 163 20.40 -1.06 -5.00
N ASP A 164 20.05 -1.19 -6.27
CA ASP A 164 20.82 -0.60 -7.38
C ASP A 164 20.78 0.94 -7.31
N ASN A 165 19.66 1.51 -6.94
CA ASN A 165 19.53 2.95 -6.71
C ASN A 165 20.44 3.44 -5.58
N LEU A 166 20.47 2.73 -4.45
CA LEU A 166 21.38 3.06 -3.34
C LEU A 166 22.84 2.98 -3.78
N THR A 167 23.22 1.94 -4.50
CA THR A 167 24.59 1.77 -5.03
C THR A 167 24.96 2.93 -5.98
N SER A 168 24.05 3.33 -6.85
CA SER A 168 24.24 4.46 -7.76
C SER A 168 24.44 5.78 -7.00
N LEU A 169 23.66 6.04 -5.96
CA LEU A 169 23.78 7.21 -5.09
C LEU A 169 25.12 7.22 -4.34
N GLN A 170 25.56 6.09 -3.82
CA GLN A 170 26.84 5.93 -3.15
C GLN A 170 28.02 6.20 -4.11
N ASN A 171 27.94 5.71 -5.35
CA ASN A 171 28.93 5.99 -6.40
C ASN A 171 28.98 7.49 -6.75
N GLN A 172 27.83 8.14 -6.88
CA GLN A 172 27.76 9.59 -7.10
C GLN A 172 28.40 10.37 -5.95
N MET A 173 28.21 9.95 -4.70
CA MET A 173 28.83 10.59 -3.55
C MET A 173 30.35 10.44 -3.60
N THR A 174 30.85 9.26 -3.95
CA THR A 174 32.28 9.00 -4.10
C THR A 174 32.92 9.89 -5.17
N ASP A 175 32.26 10.02 -6.33
CA ASP A 175 32.72 10.88 -7.42
C ASP A 175 32.74 12.37 -7.02
N LEU A 176 31.70 12.83 -6.34
CA LEU A 176 31.62 14.20 -5.82
C LEU A 176 32.69 14.49 -4.78
N GLN A 177 33.01 13.53 -3.93
CA GLN A 177 34.08 13.65 -2.94
C GLN A 177 35.43 13.75 -3.61
N ALA A 178 35.72 12.93 -4.61
CA ALA A 178 36.95 12.98 -5.38
C ALA A 178 37.13 14.32 -6.11
N GLN A 179 36.04 14.85 -6.68
CA GLN A 179 36.07 16.19 -7.33
C GLN A 179 36.33 17.30 -6.30
N HIS A 180 35.72 17.22 -5.12
CA HIS A 180 35.94 18.19 -4.05
C HIS A 180 37.40 18.18 -3.59
N ASP A 181 37.97 17.01 -3.35
CA ASP A 181 39.35 16.86 -2.89
C ASP A 181 40.36 17.37 -3.94
N LEU A 182 40.07 17.15 -5.23
CA LEU A 182 40.87 17.68 -6.33
C LEU A 182 40.83 19.23 -6.39
N LEU A 183 39.65 19.82 -6.18
CA LEU A 183 39.49 21.27 -6.15
C LEU A 183 40.23 21.89 -4.95
N GLU A 184 40.15 21.29 -3.77
CA GLU A 184 40.92 21.75 -2.60
C GLU A 184 42.42 21.72 -2.86
N GLN A 185 42.93 20.62 -3.44
CA GLN A 185 44.36 20.53 -3.81
C GLN A 185 44.77 21.61 -4.82
N ASN A 186 43.92 21.92 -5.79
CA ASN A 186 44.20 22.97 -6.80
C ASN A 186 44.21 24.37 -6.18
N ILE A 187 43.30 24.65 -5.24
CA ILE A 187 43.26 25.91 -4.50
C ILE A 187 44.56 26.07 -3.68
N GLN A 188 44.92 25.04 -2.92
CA GLN A 188 46.15 25.07 -2.11
C GLN A 188 47.44 25.32 -2.96
N LYS A 189 47.48 24.79 -4.20
CA LYS A 189 48.61 25.01 -5.12
C LYS A 189 48.58 26.42 -5.71
N ALA A 190 47.43 27.04 -5.87
CA ALA A 190 47.32 28.39 -6.41
C ALA A 190 47.69 29.47 -5.37
N ASP A 191 47.61 29.15 -4.09
CA ASP A 191 47.93 30.07 -2.97
C ASP A 191 49.42 30.03 -2.57
N GLN A 192 50.24 29.18 -3.22
CA GLN A 192 51.71 29.07 -3.04
C GLN A 192 52.46 29.81 -4.14
#